data_f6fd4d40a3e12839942e9c7add703796
#
_entry.id   f6fd4d40a3e12839942e9c7add703796
#
_cell.length_a   1.000
_cell.length_b   1.000
_cell.length_c   1.000
_cell.angle_alpha   90.00
_cell.angle_beta   90.00
_cell.angle_gamma   90.00
#
_symmetry.space_group_name_H-M   'P 1'
#
loop_
_entity.id
_entity.type
_entity.pdbx_description
1 polymer ?
#
loop_
_entity_poly.entity_id
_entity_poly.type
_entity_poly.pdbx_seq_one_letter_code
_entity_poly.pdbx_strand_id
1 'polypeptide(L)'
;MEMLILLALPLCGAVLLALFGARRLAAELNVAFSLATLVAGGFLTVRVIEQGPALYWNEQFFVDPFNVFLVALTAFVNFTTALFSRRYMRIEERHGRLSAPRLRLYHSMYQLFMFTMLLALLTNNMGILWVAMEAATLSTVLLVSLYRSSASLEAAWKYFILCGVGIAQALFGTILLYFAAERVLGQAGMGALLWTHLDAVKGELEPTVLAIAFVFMLVGYGTKVGLAPLHNWL
;
A
#
# COMPACT_ATOMS: atom_id res chain seq x y z
N MET A 1 -2.86 -4.47 -19.65
CA MET A 1 -4.00 -3.55 -19.55
C MET A 1 -4.71 -3.70 -18.20
N GLU A 2 -5.03 -4.91 -17.77
CA GLU A 2 -5.78 -5.23 -16.53
C GLU A 2 -5.14 -4.70 -15.26
N MET A 3 -3.83 -4.86 -15.10
CA MET A 3 -3.08 -4.34 -13.95
C MET A 3 -3.20 -2.80 -13.83
N LEU A 4 -3.12 -2.08 -14.96
CA LEU A 4 -3.28 -0.62 -14.95
C LEU A 4 -4.69 -0.20 -14.54
N ILE A 5 -5.71 -0.93 -15.02
CA ILE A 5 -7.10 -0.70 -14.62
C ILE A 5 -7.26 -0.93 -13.11
N LEU A 6 -6.68 -2.03 -12.61
CA LEU A 6 -6.72 -2.39 -11.19
C LEU A 6 -6.13 -1.28 -10.29
N LEU A 7 -5.02 -0.67 -10.69
CA LEU A 7 -4.41 0.45 -9.96
C LEU A 7 -5.14 1.78 -10.18
N ALA A 8 -5.60 2.03 -11.40
CA ALA A 8 -6.27 3.29 -11.74
C ALA A 8 -7.63 3.45 -11.03
N LEU A 9 -8.38 2.38 -10.83
CA LEU A 9 -9.71 2.43 -10.22
C LEU A 9 -9.69 3.05 -8.81
N PRO A 10 -8.91 2.55 -7.83
CA PRO A 10 -8.89 3.16 -6.51
C PRO A 10 -8.24 4.54 -6.51
N LEU A 11 -7.25 4.80 -7.37
CA LEU A 11 -6.65 6.13 -7.50
C LEU A 11 -7.66 7.16 -8.02
N CYS A 12 -8.38 6.84 -9.09
CA CYS A 12 -9.47 7.69 -9.60
C CYS A 12 -10.57 7.86 -8.55
N GLY A 13 -10.92 6.79 -7.83
CA GLY A 13 -11.84 6.83 -6.71
C GLY A 13 -11.39 7.81 -5.63
N ALA A 14 -10.12 7.75 -5.23
CA ALA A 14 -9.55 8.66 -4.23
C ALA A 14 -9.65 10.12 -4.67
N VAL A 15 -9.28 10.44 -5.91
CA VAL A 15 -9.36 11.81 -6.46
C VAL A 15 -10.80 12.29 -6.56
N LEU A 16 -11.70 11.50 -7.13
CA LEU A 16 -13.11 11.87 -7.26
C LEU A 16 -13.78 12.07 -5.90
N LEU A 17 -13.48 11.22 -4.92
CA LEU A 17 -14.02 11.34 -3.57
C LEU A 17 -13.34 12.48 -2.78
N ALA A 18 -12.11 12.86 -3.11
CA ALA A 18 -11.49 14.08 -2.57
C ALA A 18 -12.20 15.35 -3.06
N LEU A 19 -12.76 15.35 -4.25
CA LEU A 19 -13.50 16.49 -4.81
C LEU A 19 -14.97 16.49 -4.39
N PHE A 20 -15.64 15.32 -4.44
CA PHE A 20 -17.09 15.19 -4.32
C PHE A 20 -17.55 14.39 -3.09
N GLY A 21 -16.65 13.90 -2.26
CA GLY A 21 -16.93 12.99 -1.15
C GLY A 21 -17.76 13.57 0.02
N ALA A 22 -18.11 14.85 -0.01
CA ALA A 22 -19.07 15.46 0.90
C ALA A 22 -20.54 15.24 0.50
N ARG A 23 -20.79 14.66 -0.68
CA ARG A 23 -22.15 14.44 -1.20
C ARG A 23 -22.73 13.13 -0.66
N ARG A 24 -24.06 13.04 -0.61
CA ARG A 24 -24.78 11.83 -0.13
C ARG A 24 -24.45 10.55 -0.92
N LEU A 25 -24.02 10.70 -2.17
CA LEU A 25 -23.61 9.57 -3.03
C LEU A 25 -22.17 9.08 -2.80
N ALA A 26 -21.37 9.77 -1.99
CA ALA A 26 -19.97 9.42 -1.79
C ALA A 26 -19.76 7.99 -1.26
N ALA A 27 -20.60 7.55 -0.33
CA ALA A 27 -20.55 6.20 0.19
C ALA A 27 -20.89 5.13 -0.88
N GLU A 28 -21.84 5.43 -1.78
CA GLU A 28 -22.18 4.53 -2.90
C GLU A 28 -21.03 4.47 -3.93
N LEU A 29 -20.43 5.63 -4.25
CA LEU A 29 -19.28 5.68 -5.15
C LEU A 29 -18.09 4.91 -4.56
N ASN A 30 -17.85 5.04 -3.24
CA ASN A 30 -16.80 4.27 -2.56
C ASN A 30 -17.01 2.77 -2.73
N VAL A 31 -18.23 2.27 -2.51
CA VAL A 31 -18.57 0.86 -2.71
C VAL A 31 -18.44 0.45 -4.19
N ALA A 32 -18.88 1.31 -5.12
CA ALA A 32 -18.79 1.03 -6.54
C ALA A 32 -17.33 0.90 -7.03
N PHE A 33 -16.43 1.82 -6.61
CA PHE A 33 -15.00 1.73 -6.91
C PHE A 33 -14.37 0.48 -6.29
N SER A 34 -14.72 0.15 -5.04
CA SER A 34 -14.23 -1.05 -4.37
C SER A 34 -14.69 -2.34 -5.06
N LEU A 35 -15.96 -2.40 -5.53
CA LEU A 35 -16.47 -3.51 -6.32
C LEU A 35 -15.77 -3.62 -7.67
N ALA A 36 -15.59 -2.49 -8.37
CA ALA A 36 -14.88 -2.47 -9.66
C ALA A 36 -13.43 -2.95 -9.50
N THR A 37 -12.76 -2.55 -8.40
CA THR A 37 -11.40 -3.02 -8.06
C THR A 37 -11.38 -4.52 -7.79
N LEU A 38 -12.37 -5.06 -7.08
CA LEU A 38 -12.50 -6.51 -6.85
C LEU A 38 -12.68 -7.27 -8.17
N VAL A 39 -13.56 -6.79 -9.06
CA VAL A 39 -13.77 -7.40 -10.37
C VAL A 39 -12.50 -7.37 -11.23
N ALA A 40 -11.80 -6.23 -11.24
CA ALA A 40 -10.53 -6.10 -11.96
C ALA A 40 -9.45 -7.05 -11.39
N GLY A 41 -9.39 -7.19 -10.05
CA GLY A 41 -8.52 -8.17 -9.39
C GLY A 41 -8.86 -9.62 -9.77
N GLY A 42 -10.14 -9.94 -9.90
CA GLY A 42 -10.60 -11.24 -10.38
C GLY A 42 -10.13 -11.54 -11.81
N PHE A 43 -10.25 -10.59 -12.72
CA PHE A 43 -9.74 -10.73 -14.09
C PHE A 43 -8.23 -10.93 -14.14
N LEU A 44 -7.46 -10.15 -13.34
CA LEU A 44 -6.01 -10.33 -13.25
C LEU A 44 -5.65 -11.72 -12.69
N THR A 45 -6.41 -12.21 -11.70
CA THR A 45 -6.22 -13.54 -11.12
C THR A 45 -6.42 -14.65 -12.17
N VAL A 46 -7.52 -14.61 -12.92
CA VAL A 46 -7.79 -15.58 -13.99
C VAL A 46 -6.66 -15.57 -15.02
N ARG A 47 -6.24 -14.39 -15.45
CA ARG A 47 -5.15 -14.25 -16.41
C ARG A 47 -3.84 -14.89 -15.93
N VAL A 48 -3.46 -14.66 -14.66
CA VAL A 48 -2.21 -15.23 -14.11
C VAL A 48 -2.29 -16.75 -13.99
N ILE A 49 -3.49 -17.29 -13.67
CA ILE A 49 -3.72 -18.75 -13.65
C ILE A 49 -3.58 -19.36 -15.05
N GLU A 50 -4.07 -18.68 -16.10
CA GLU A 50 -4.06 -19.19 -17.47
C GLU A 50 -2.72 -18.96 -18.18
N GLN A 51 -2.08 -17.83 -17.98
CA GLN A 51 -0.91 -17.37 -18.75
C GLN A 51 0.40 -17.42 -17.98
N GLY A 52 0.34 -17.66 -16.64
CA GLY A 52 1.51 -17.64 -15.75
C GLY A 52 1.98 -16.24 -15.35
N PRO A 53 3.13 -16.16 -14.65
CA PRO A 53 3.72 -14.90 -14.18
C PRO A 53 4.06 -13.95 -15.33
N ALA A 54 3.94 -12.64 -15.08
CA ALA A 54 4.22 -11.62 -16.09
C ALA A 54 4.87 -10.37 -15.49
N LEU A 55 5.76 -9.77 -16.28
CA LEU A 55 6.39 -8.47 -16.01
C LEU A 55 5.71 -7.38 -16.84
N TYR A 56 5.56 -6.18 -16.27
CA TYR A 56 4.92 -5.04 -16.91
C TYR A 56 5.75 -3.76 -16.73
N TRP A 57 5.60 -2.81 -17.65
CA TRP A 57 6.18 -1.46 -17.58
C TRP A 57 7.68 -1.47 -17.32
N ASN A 58 8.44 -1.96 -18.28
CA ASN A 58 9.89 -2.10 -18.15
C ASN A 58 10.28 -2.79 -16.84
N GLU A 59 9.60 -3.90 -16.53
CA GLU A 59 9.85 -4.73 -15.34
C GLU A 59 9.58 -4.07 -13.99
N GLN A 60 8.99 -2.86 -13.96
CA GLN A 60 8.67 -2.19 -12.69
C GLN A 60 7.58 -2.90 -11.88
N PHE A 61 6.78 -3.74 -12.54
CA PHE A 61 5.73 -4.52 -11.91
C PHE A 61 5.90 -6.00 -12.25
N PHE A 62 5.65 -6.82 -11.25
CA PHE A 62 5.71 -8.27 -11.35
C PHE A 62 4.41 -8.86 -10.80
N VAL A 63 3.80 -9.76 -11.56
CA VAL A 63 2.56 -10.43 -11.16
C VAL A 63 2.79 -11.92 -11.24
N ASP A 64 2.62 -12.63 -10.13
CA ASP A 64 2.78 -14.06 -9.99
C ASP A 64 1.59 -14.70 -9.23
N PRO A 65 1.50 -16.04 -9.14
CA PRO A 65 0.42 -16.69 -8.42
C PRO A 65 0.34 -16.32 -6.93
N PHE A 66 1.46 -15.99 -6.30
CA PHE A 66 1.50 -15.62 -4.89
C PHE A 66 0.95 -14.22 -4.66
N ASN A 67 1.46 -13.22 -5.40
CA ASN A 67 1.01 -11.85 -5.19
C ASN A 67 -0.42 -11.62 -5.68
N VAL A 68 -0.85 -12.31 -6.73
CA VAL A 68 -2.24 -12.19 -7.23
C VAL A 68 -3.26 -12.74 -6.23
N PHE A 69 -2.89 -13.77 -5.46
CA PHE A 69 -3.73 -14.24 -4.35
C PHE A 69 -3.91 -13.14 -3.29
N LEU A 70 -2.83 -12.46 -2.92
CA LEU A 70 -2.88 -11.34 -1.96
C LEU A 70 -3.66 -10.14 -2.52
N VAL A 71 -3.54 -9.86 -3.82
CA VAL A 71 -4.32 -8.84 -4.52
C VAL A 71 -5.82 -9.14 -4.45
N ALA A 72 -6.22 -10.38 -4.78
CA ALA A 72 -7.62 -10.81 -4.72
C ALA A 72 -8.18 -10.72 -3.29
N LEU A 73 -7.41 -11.18 -2.30
CA LEU A 73 -7.78 -11.10 -0.88
C LEU A 73 -7.93 -9.64 -0.43
N THR A 74 -6.97 -8.78 -0.76
CA THR A 74 -7.00 -7.35 -0.42
C THR A 74 -8.20 -6.66 -1.06
N ALA A 75 -8.49 -6.92 -2.34
CA ALA A 75 -9.64 -6.36 -3.04
C ALA A 75 -10.97 -6.85 -2.45
N PHE A 76 -11.07 -8.12 -2.05
CA PHE A 76 -12.24 -8.68 -1.39
C PHE A 76 -12.49 -8.04 -0.01
N VAL A 77 -11.45 -7.94 0.83
CA VAL A 77 -11.55 -7.29 2.15
C VAL A 77 -11.92 -5.81 1.99
N ASN A 78 -11.31 -5.12 1.03
CA ASN A 78 -11.64 -3.73 0.73
C ASN A 78 -13.13 -3.57 0.36
N PHE A 79 -13.65 -4.39 -0.54
CA PHE A 79 -15.05 -4.33 -0.95
C PHE A 79 -16.00 -4.60 0.22
N THR A 80 -15.76 -5.67 0.98
CA THR A 80 -16.60 -6.01 2.14
C THR A 80 -16.58 -4.91 3.20
N THR A 81 -15.41 -4.36 3.50
CA THR A 81 -15.25 -3.22 4.43
C THR A 81 -15.97 -1.98 3.91
N ALA A 82 -15.86 -1.64 2.63
CA ALA A 82 -16.57 -0.51 2.03
C ALA A 82 -18.09 -0.68 2.15
N LEU A 83 -18.60 -1.89 1.94
CA LEU A 83 -20.03 -2.22 2.04
C LEU A 83 -20.56 -2.03 3.46
N PHE A 84 -19.84 -2.51 4.48
CA PHE A 84 -20.21 -2.35 5.88
C PHE A 84 -20.05 -0.90 6.36
N SER A 85 -18.96 -0.25 6.01
CA SER A 85 -18.67 1.13 6.41
C SER A 85 -19.68 2.13 5.85
N ARG A 86 -20.34 1.83 4.72
CA ARG A 86 -21.40 2.65 4.11
C ARG A 86 -22.51 2.98 5.11
N ARG A 87 -23.02 1.99 5.83
CA ARG A 87 -24.07 2.18 6.85
C ARG A 87 -23.50 2.82 8.11
N TYR A 88 -22.35 2.37 8.54
CA TYR A 88 -21.69 2.87 9.73
C TYR A 88 -21.42 4.37 9.65
N MET A 89 -20.80 4.85 8.58
CA MET A 89 -20.47 6.27 8.39
C MET A 89 -21.71 7.16 8.31
N ARG A 90 -22.82 6.66 7.73
CA ARG A 90 -24.10 7.39 7.75
C ARG A 90 -24.70 7.54 9.14
N ILE A 91 -24.54 6.54 10.00
CA ILE A 91 -24.98 6.61 11.39
C ILE A 91 -24.14 7.64 12.16
N GLU A 92 -22.83 7.62 12.00
CA GLU A 92 -21.91 8.59 12.61
C GLU A 92 -22.21 10.04 12.17
N GLU A 93 -22.53 10.23 10.89
CA GLU A 93 -22.98 11.52 10.37
C GLU A 93 -24.31 11.99 11.01
N ARG A 94 -25.30 11.09 11.08
CA ARG A 94 -26.63 11.41 11.70
C ARG A 94 -26.53 11.75 13.18
N HIS A 95 -25.59 11.14 13.89
CA HIS A 95 -25.32 11.45 15.30
C HIS A 95 -24.45 12.71 15.49
N GLY A 96 -24.08 13.40 14.40
CA GLY A 96 -23.27 14.62 14.46
C GLY A 96 -21.80 14.39 14.84
N ARG A 97 -21.32 13.14 14.88
CA ARG A 97 -19.93 12.81 15.22
C ARG A 97 -18.95 13.11 14.10
N LEU A 98 -19.41 13.03 12.85
CA LEU A 98 -18.62 13.31 11.65
C LEU A 98 -19.28 14.41 10.82
N SER A 99 -18.47 15.41 10.45
CA SER A 99 -18.88 16.47 9.53
C SER A 99 -18.66 16.05 8.06
N ALA A 100 -19.33 16.69 7.12
CA ALA A 100 -19.20 16.43 5.69
C ALA A 100 -17.73 16.51 5.18
N PRO A 101 -16.87 17.47 5.62
CA PRO A 101 -15.44 17.46 5.26
C PRO A 101 -14.68 16.23 5.76
N ARG A 102 -15.03 15.71 6.95
CA ARG A 102 -14.41 14.50 7.50
C ARG A 102 -14.85 13.24 6.74
N LEU A 103 -16.12 13.17 6.34
CA LEU A 103 -16.60 12.08 5.47
C LEU A 103 -15.91 12.09 4.12
N ARG A 104 -15.70 13.27 3.54
CA ARG A 104 -14.91 13.44 2.31
C ARG A 104 -13.49 12.90 2.49
N LEU A 105 -12.82 13.28 3.59
CA LEU A 105 -11.49 12.77 3.93
C LEU A 105 -11.50 11.24 4.08
N TYR A 106 -12.48 10.69 4.79
CA TYR A 106 -12.62 9.26 4.98
C TYR A 106 -12.68 8.51 3.65
N HIS A 107 -13.61 8.85 2.79
CA HIS A 107 -13.80 8.13 1.53
C HIS A 107 -12.61 8.27 0.58
N SER A 108 -11.98 9.44 0.54
CA SER A 108 -10.79 9.68 -0.28
C SER A 108 -9.59 8.87 0.23
N MET A 109 -9.29 8.95 1.53
CA MET A 109 -8.15 8.24 2.13
C MET A 109 -8.35 6.73 2.12
N TYR A 110 -9.59 6.25 2.20
CA TYR A 110 -9.93 4.84 2.08
C TYR A 110 -9.52 4.28 0.70
N GLN A 111 -9.88 4.96 -0.38
CA GLN A 111 -9.49 4.56 -1.73
C GLN A 111 -7.99 4.76 -2.00
N LEU A 112 -7.39 5.82 -1.44
CA LEU A 112 -5.95 6.04 -1.54
C LEU A 112 -5.18 4.91 -0.84
N PHE A 113 -5.61 4.50 0.34
CA PHE A 113 -5.04 3.35 1.05
C PHE A 113 -5.13 2.08 0.22
N MET A 114 -6.29 1.81 -0.41
CA MET A 114 -6.45 0.66 -1.31
C MET A 114 -5.47 0.72 -2.49
N PHE A 115 -5.32 1.88 -3.11
CA PHE A 115 -4.34 2.08 -4.19
C PHE A 115 -2.92 1.75 -3.73
N THR A 116 -2.50 2.27 -2.57
CA THR A 116 -1.14 2.06 -2.05
C THR A 116 -0.87 0.60 -1.68
N MET A 117 -1.86 -0.10 -1.14
CA MET A 117 -1.76 -1.55 -0.85
C MET A 117 -1.58 -2.36 -2.14
N LEU A 118 -2.37 -2.10 -3.17
CA LEU A 118 -2.23 -2.78 -4.47
C LEU A 118 -0.90 -2.43 -5.14
N LEU A 119 -0.46 -1.17 -5.05
CA LEU A 119 0.84 -0.74 -5.56
C LEU A 119 1.99 -1.50 -4.89
N ALA A 120 1.94 -1.66 -3.56
CA ALA A 120 2.93 -2.42 -2.81
C ALA A 120 2.97 -3.90 -3.19
N LEU A 121 1.80 -4.53 -3.45
CA LEU A 121 1.69 -5.94 -3.81
C LEU A 121 2.14 -6.24 -5.24
N LEU A 122 2.05 -5.28 -6.14
CA LEU A 122 2.30 -5.49 -7.58
C LEU A 122 3.67 -4.98 -8.03
N THR A 123 4.32 -4.11 -7.24
CA THR A 123 5.60 -3.54 -7.67
C THR A 123 6.74 -4.55 -7.60
N ASN A 124 7.58 -4.56 -8.62
CA ASN A 124 8.86 -5.26 -8.65
C ASN A 124 10.02 -4.38 -8.14
N ASN A 125 9.77 -3.09 -7.97
CA ASN A 125 10.80 -2.11 -7.61
C ASN A 125 10.77 -1.81 -6.11
N MET A 126 11.88 -2.06 -5.42
CA MET A 126 12.03 -1.85 -3.97
C MET A 126 11.85 -0.39 -3.55
N GLY A 127 12.21 0.56 -4.40
CA GLY A 127 11.96 1.99 -4.16
C GLY A 127 10.48 2.34 -4.24
N ILE A 128 9.75 1.81 -5.25
CA ILE A 128 8.30 1.99 -5.36
C ILE A 128 7.58 1.30 -4.20
N LEU A 129 8.05 0.11 -3.78
CA LEU A 129 7.53 -0.59 -2.60
C LEU A 129 7.64 0.30 -1.36
N TRP A 130 8.81 0.91 -1.14
CA TRP A 130 9.01 1.83 -0.03
C TRP A 130 8.03 3.02 -0.07
N VAL A 131 7.90 3.68 -1.22
CA VAL A 131 6.94 4.79 -1.40
C VAL A 131 5.50 4.35 -1.13
N ALA A 132 5.10 3.18 -1.65
CA ALA A 132 3.75 2.64 -1.45
C ALA A 132 3.46 2.37 0.03
N MET A 133 4.42 1.80 0.77
CA MET A 133 4.30 1.52 2.21
C MET A 133 4.22 2.80 3.04
N GLU A 134 4.96 3.85 2.68
CA GLU A 134 4.86 5.14 3.37
C GLU A 134 3.54 5.86 3.06
N ALA A 135 3.11 5.86 1.80
CA ALA A 135 1.83 6.44 1.41
C ALA A 135 0.64 5.71 2.08
N ALA A 136 0.74 4.39 2.28
CA ALA A 136 -0.23 3.62 3.07
C ALA A 136 -0.30 4.12 4.52
N THR A 137 0.86 4.40 5.16
CA THR A 137 0.89 4.95 6.52
C THR A 137 0.23 6.31 6.58
N LEU A 138 0.61 7.23 5.67
CA LEU A 138 0.07 8.59 5.67
C LEU A 138 -1.45 8.61 5.48
N SER A 139 -1.98 7.76 4.60
CA SER A 139 -3.43 7.65 4.40
C SER A 139 -4.15 7.11 5.66
N THR A 140 -3.58 6.10 6.32
CA THR A 140 -4.17 5.51 7.53
C THR A 140 -4.02 6.39 8.77
N VAL A 141 -2.94 7.16 8.93
CA VAL A 141 -2.83 8.19 9.98
C VAL A 141 -4.00 9.18 9.93
N LEU A 142 -4.38 9.62 8.73
CA LEU A 142 -5.51 10.51 8.54
C LEU A 142 -6.86 9.84 8.88
N LEU A 143 -6.99 8.54 8.64
CA LEU A 143 -8.16 7.76 9.03
C LEU A 143 -8.24 7.57 10.55
N VAL A 144 -7.14 7.27 11.22
CA VAL A 144 -7.07 7.13 12.69
C VAL A 144 -7.44 8.47 13.37
N SER A 145 -6.96 9.59 12.82
CA SER A 145 -7.25 10.93 13.36
C SER A 145 -8.64 11.49 13.02
N LEU A 146 -9.51 10.72 12.36
CA LEU A 146 -10.78 11.17 11.78
C LEU A 146 -11.72 11.85 12.78
N TYR A 147 -11.82 11.32 14.00
CA TYR A 147 -12.69 11.86 15.05
C TYR A 147 -12.11 13.09 15.77
N ARG A 148 -10.81 13.34 15.66
CA ARG A 148 -10.08 14.45 16.31
C ARG A 148 -10.31 14.56 17.82
N SER A 149 -10.60 13.45 18.48
CA SER A 149 -10.55 13.37 19.94
C SER A 149 -9.10 13.37 20.42
N SER A 150 -8.86 13.72 21.69
CA SER A 150 -7.51 13.66 22.28
C SER A 150 -6.90 12.27 22.11
N ALA A 151 -7.66 11.20 22.38
CA ALA A 151 -7.23 9.81 22.22
C ALA A 151 -6.90 9.46 20.75
N SER A 152 -7.75 9.87 19.78
CA SER A 152 -7.49 9.57 18.36
C SER A 152 -6.28 10.32 17.80
N LEU A 153 -6.04 11.55 18.28
CA LEU A 153 -4.86 12.33 17.89
C LEU A 153 -3.59 11.74 18.50
N GLU A 154 -3.61 11.34 19.77
CA GLU A 154 -2.50 10.66 20.42
C GLU A 154 -2.15 9.35 19.72
N ALA A 155 -3.14 8.51 19.40
CA ALA A 155 -2.94 7.27 18.66
C ALA A 155 -2.36 7.53 17.27
N ALA A 156 -2.89 8.53 16.54
CA ALA A 156 -2.40 8.89 15.22
C ALA A 156 -0.93 9.37 15.25
N TRP A 157 -0.54 10.17 16.26
CA TRP A 157 0.83 10.62 16.42
C TRP A 157 1.78 9.47 16.78
N LYS A 158 1.41 8.58 17.70
CA LYS A 158 2.20 7.38 18.04
C LYS A 158 2.43 6.52 16.79
N TYR A 159 1.35 6.23 16.05
CA TYR A 159 1.41 5.46 14.82
C TYR A 159 2.31 6.13 13.78
N PHE A 160 2.13 7.43 13.53
CA PHE A 160 2.91 8.19 12.56
C PHE A 160 4.41 8.19 12.88
N ILE A 161 4.78 8.52 14.13
CA ILE A 161 6.19 8.62 14.54
C ILE A 161 6.87 7.24 14.47
N LEU A 162 6.26 6.22 15.08
CA LEU A 162 6.88 4.89 15.15
C LEU A 162 7.01 4.26 13.77
N CYS A 163 5.95 4.31 12.97
CA CYS A 163 5.99 3.78 11.60
C CYS A 163 6.90 4.61 10.68
N GLY A 164 6.95 5.93 10.84
CA GLY A 164 7.82 6.81 10.06
C GLY A 164 9.31 6.54 10.34
N VAL A 165 9.69 6.35 11.61
CA VAL A 165 11.07 5.95 11.98
C VAL A 165 11.39 4.57 11.42
N GLY A 166 10.45 3.62 11.51
CA GLY A 166 10.62 2.28 10.95
C GLY A 166 10.86 2.33 9.44
N ILE A 167 9.99 3.00 8.70
CA ILE A 167 10.10 3.05 7.24
C ILE A 167 11.35 3.81 6.74
N ALA A 168 11.85 4.80 7.52
CA ALA A 168 13.14 5.44 7.25
C ALA A 168 14.31 4.45 7.35
N GLN A 169 14.27 3.52 8.30
CA GLN A 169 15.26 2.44 8.38
C GLN A 169 15.15 1.48 7.20
N ALA A 170 13.93 1.14 6.78
CA ALA A 170 13.73 0.32 5.58
C ALA A 170 14.28 0.99 4.31
N LEU A 171 14.15 2.33 4.19
CA LEU A 171 14.77 3.09 3.10
C LEU A 171 16.29 2.95 3.12
N PHE A 172 16.91 3.11 4.30
CA PHE A 172 18.35 2.98 4.43
C PHE A 172 18.81 1.58 4.02
N GLY A 173 18.10 0.52 4.46
CA GLY A 173 18.37 -0.86 4.02
C GLY A 173 18.22 -1.04 2.50
N THR A 174 17.21 -0.42 1.89
CA THR A 174 16.99 -0.44 0.43
C THR A 174 18.13 0.26 -0.32
N ILE A 175 18.63 1.39 0.20
CA ILE A 175 19.78 2.11 -0.38
C ILE A 175 21.06 1.28 -0.31
N LEU A 176 21.32 0.60 0.81
CA LEU A 176 22.46 -0.30 0.93
C LEU A 176 22.39 -1.45 -0.07
N LEU A 177 21.20 -2.04 -0.22
CA LEU A 177 20.96 -3.11 -1.20
C LEU A 177 21.18 -2.62 -2.63
N TYR A 178 20.72 -1.40 -2.96
CA TYR A 178 20.96 -0.75 -4.24
C TYR A 178 22.47 -0.65 -4.54
N PHE A 179 23.28 -0.13 -3.63
CA PHE A 179 24.72 0.00 -3.83
C PHE A 179 25.43 -1.34 -3.96
N ALA A 180 24.98 -2.36 -3.24
CA ALA A 180 25.53 -3.71 -3.38
C ALA A 180 25.23 -4.29 -4.80
N ALA A 181 23.99 -4.11 -5.27
CA ALA A 181 23.54 -4.62 -6.57
C ALA A 181 24.16 -3.85 -7.75
N GLU A 182 24.27 -2.52 -7.66
CA GLU A 182 24.86 -1.67 -8.70
C GLU A 182 26.26 -2.11 -9.07
N ARG A 183 27.09 -2.50 -8.07
CA ARG A 183 28.46 -2.98 -8.29
C ARG A 183 28.50 -4.29 -9.08
N VAL A 184 27.55 -5.19 -8.84
CA VAL A 184 27.49 -6.50 -9.49
C VAL A 184 26.86 -6.42 -10.87
N LEU A 185 25.76 -5.68 -10.99
CA LEU A 185 25.03 -5.53 -12.25
C LEU A 185 25.74 -4.63 -13.27
N GLY A 186 26.71 -3.81 -12.83
CA GLY A 186 27.42 -2.86 -13.70
C GLY A 186 26.54 -1.80 -14.36
N GLN A 187 25.30 -1.67 -13.90
CA GLN A 187 24.28 -0.75 -14.42
C GLN A 187 23.81 0.18 -13.30
N ALA A 188 24.13 1.46 -13.43
CA ALA A 188 23.52 2.49 -12.58
C ALA A 188 22.06 2.69 -12.98
N GLY A 189 21.18 2.82 -11.99
CA GLY A 189 19.79 3.20 -12.23
C GLY A 189 18.75 2.22 -11.69
N MET A 190 17.53 2.31 -12.24
CA MET A 190 16.35 1.62 -11.69
C MET A 190 16.42 0.09 -11.73
N GLY A 191 17.26 -0.49 -12.61
CA GLY A 191 17.46 -1.94 -12.73
C GLY A 191 18.01 -2.58 -11.44
N ALA A 192 18.88 -1.87 -10.71
CA ALA A 192 19.46 -2.35 -9.46
C ALA A 192 18.47 -2.37 -8.26
N LEU A 193 17.27 -1.82 -8.43
CA LEU A 193 16.19 -1.86 -7.44
C LEU A 193 15.10 -2.88 -7.77
N LEU A 194 15.20 -3.57 -8.94
CA LEU A 194 14.21 -4.58 -9.31
C LEU A 194 14.45 -5.87 -8.53
N TRP A 195 13.42 -6.33 -7.82
CA TRP A 195 13.50 -7.55 -7.02
C TRP A 195 13.93 -8.77 -7.84
N THR A 196 13.43 -8.90 -9.06
CA THR A 196 13.80 -10.00 -9.96
C THR A 196 15.28 -9.99 -10.34
N HIS A 197 15.89 -8.81 -10.53
CA HIS A 197 17.32 -8.66 -10.80
C HIS A 197 18.14 -8.95 -9.53
N LEU A 198 17.70 -8.45 -8.38
CA LEU A 198 18.34 -8.73 -7.08
C LEU A 198 18.34 -10.22 -6.76
N ASP A 199 17.24 -10.91 -7.03
CA ASP A 199 17.14 -12.36 -6.83
C ASP A 199 18.09 -13.13 -7.76
N ALA A 200 18.27 -12.66 -9.00
CA ALA A 200 19.19 -13.29 -9.97
C ALA A 200 20.66 -13.18 -9.52
N VAL A 201 21.07 -12.08 -8.89
CA VAL A 201 22.46 -11.82 -8.46
C VAL A 201 22.71 -12.01 -6.96
N LYS A 202 21.73 -12.51 -6.21
CA LYS A 202 21.79 -12.62 -4.75
C LYS A 202 23.03 -13.34 -4.19
N GLY A 203 23.58 -14.31 -4.95
CA GLY A 203 24.77 -15.06 -4.57
C GLY A 203 26.10 -14.31 -4.80
N GLU A 204 26.06 -13.18 -5.52
CA GLU A 204 27.23 -12.36 -5.87
C GLU A 204 27.31 -11.08 -5.05
N LEU A 205 26.24 -10.75 -4.28
CA LEU A 205 26.20 -9.58 -3.43
C LEU A 205 27.15 -9.70 -2.26
N GLU A 206 27.78 -8.58 -1.86
CA GLU A 206 28.71 -8.55 -0.73
C GLU A 206 27.97 -8.92 0.58
N PRO A 207 28.37 -10.01 1.27
CA PRO A 207 27.60 -10.58 2.37
C PRO A 207 27.42 -9.65 3.57
N THR A 208 28.41 -8.80 3.89
CA THR A 208 28.34 -7.88 5.03
C THR A 208 27.32 -6.78 4.76
N VAL A 209 27.34 -6.20 3.56
CA VAL A 209 26.37 -5.16 3.16
C VAL A 209 24.96 -5.74 3.13
N LEU A 210 24.82 -6.96 2.58
CA LEU A 210 23.54 -7.67 2.56
C LEU A 210 22.98 -7.93 3.96
N ALA A 211 23.84 -8.37 4.90
CA ALA A 211 23.45 -8.60 6.29
C ALA A 211 22.99 -7.31 6.98
N ILE A 212 23.71 -6.20 6.78
CA ILE A 212 23.33 -4.89 7.34
C ILE A 212 22.01 -4.40 6.72
N ALA A 213 21.89 -4.47 5.40
CA ALA A 213 20.66 -4.11 4.69
C ALA A 213 19.47 -4.92 5.21
N PHE A 214 19.64 -6.23 5.39
CA PHE A 214 18.62 -7.12 5.96
C PHE A 214 18.16 -6.66 7.35
N VAL A 215 19.09 -6.32 8.26
CA VAL A 215 18.73 -5.86 9.61
C VAL A 215 17.88 -4.58 9.55
N PHE A 216 18.28 -3.60 8.74
CA PHE A 216 17.53 -2.34 8.59
C PHE A 216 16.15 -2.56 7.95
N MET A 217 16.06 -3.44 6.95
CA MET A 217 14.78 -3.77 6.32
C MET A 217 13.89 -4.59 7.28
N LEU A 218 14.46 -5.54 8.02
CA LEU A 218 13.72 -6.33 9.01
C LEU A 218 13.13 -5.44 10.11
N VAL A 219 13.92 -4.52 10.68
CA VAL A 219 13.42 -3.57 11.68
C VAL A 219 12.40 -2.62 11.07
N GLY A 220 12.66 -2.09 9.88
CA GLY A 220 11.79 -1.13 9.22
C GLY A 220 10.43 -1.72 8.82
N TYR A 221 10.40 -2.77 8.04
CA TYR A 221 9.16 -3.44 7.65
C TYR A 221 8.56 -4.24 8.83
N GLY A 222 9.39 -4.75 9.73
CA GLY A 222 8.95 -5.38 10.97
C GLY A 222 8.15 -4.45 11.87
N THR A 223 8.52 -3.16 11.93
CA THR A 223 7.72 -2.13 12.61
C THR A 223 6.32 -2.03 11.99
N LYS A 224 6.21 -2.11 10.67
CA LYS A 224 4.92 -2.08 9.96
C LYS A 224 4.05 -3.30 10.24
N VAL A 225 4.66 -4.48 10.30
CA VAL A 225 3.97 -5.73 10.62
C VAL A 225 3.60 -5.81 12.10
N GLY A 226 4.23 -4.99 12.94
CA GLY A 226 4.02 -5.02 14.40
C GLY A 226 4.80 -6.12 15.10
N LEU A 227 6.04 -6.42 14.64
CA LEU A 227 6.91 -7.36 15.33
C LEU A 227 7.33 -6.81 16.70
N ALA A 228 7.27 -7.66 17.74
CA ALA A 228 7.78 -7.31 19.05
C ALA A 228 9.30 -7.07 19.01
N PRO A 229 9.81 -6.01 19.66
CA PRO A 229 9.16 -5.03 20.53
C PRO A 229 8.59 -3.80 19.81
N LEU A 230 8.55 -3.76 18.48
CA LEU A 230 8.22 -2.58 17.66
C LEU A 230 6.72 -2.41 17.42
N HIS A 231 5.87 -3.01 18.24
CA HIS A 231 4.41 -3.11 18.08
C HIS A 231 3.61 -2.11 18.94
N ASN A 232 4.26 -1.17 19.61
CA ASN A 232 3.60 -0.28 20.59
C ASN A 232 2.66 0.77 19.95
N TRP A 233 2.54 0.77 18.63
CA TRP A 233 1.60 1.60 17.88
C TRP A 233 0.26 0.87 17.59
N LEU A 234 0.22 -0.45 17.72
CA LEU A 234 -0.99 -1.29 17.62
C LEU A 234 -1.84 -1.12 18.90
#